data_dde7db4bdd77e8b62000ddd2e3b9caad
#
_entry.id   dde7db4bdd77e8b62000ddd2e3b9caad
#
_cell.length_a   1.000
_cell.length_b   1.000
_cell.length_c   1.000
_cell.angle_alpha   90.00
_cell.angle_beta   90.00
_cell.angle_gamma   90.00
#
_symmetry.space_group_name_H-M   'P 1'
#
loop_
_entity.id
_entity.type
_entity.pdbx_description
1 polymer ?
#
loop_
_entity_poly.entity_id
_entity_poly.type
_entity_poly.pdbx_seq_one_letter_code
_entity_poly.pdbx_strand_id
1 'polypeptide(L)'
;MHREFNFCEPWERASSPHKTLKQLESVLSPEHELYGSVRSVIASRVDSDDLLVQTQTGYALVHLTWCRRSRPAAPFPHTVSLETWEEFLQKFYRPQLEQWNLSHPPDEWDELLARPYEPE
;
A
#
# COMPACT_ATOMS: atom_id res chain seq x y z
N MET A 1 -3.83 11.25 10.63
CA MET A 1 -2.40 10.90 10.77
C MET A 1 -2.24 9.42 10.53
N HIS A 2 -1.26 9.08 9.74
CA HIS A 2 -1.12 7.68 9.30
C HIS A 2 -0.79 6.71 10.44
N ARG A 3 -0.21 7.17 11.54
CA ARG A 3 0.15 6.31 12.68
C ARG A 3 -1.05 5.67 13.36
N GLU A 4 -2.16 6.37 13.38
CA GLU A 4 -3.39 5.89 14.01
C GLU A 4 -4.42 5.41 13.02
N PHE A 5 -4.08 5.42 11.75
CA PHE A 5 -5.01 5.04 10.71
C PHE A 5 -5.21 3.53 10.70
N ASN A 6 -6.47 3.12 10.66
CA ASN A 6 -6.86 1.71 10.58
C ASN A 6 -7.12 1.35 9.13
N PHE A 7 -6.20 0.61 8.54
CA PHE A 7 -6.34 0.21 7.14
C PHE A 7 -7.40 -0.89 6.99
N CYS A 8 -8.17 -0.78 5.92
CA CYS A 8 -9.08 -1.84 5.49
C CYS A 8 -8.56 -2.45 4.20
N GLU A 9 -8.82 -3.74 4.01
CA GLU A 9 -8.40 -4.41 2.77
C GLU A 9 -8.92 -3.66 1.54
N PRO A 10 -8.13 -3.57 0.49
CA PRO A 10 -6.90 -4.35 0.21
C PRO A 10 -5.63 -3.84 0.87
N TRP A 11 -5.68 -2.80 1.65
CA TRP A 11 -4.51 -2.26 2.35
C TRP A 11 -4.41 -2.80 3.77
N GLU A 12 -3.18 -3.02 4.22
CA GLU A 12 -2.91 -3.38 5.61
C GLU A 12 -1.65 -2.69 6.08
N ARG A 13 -1.57 -2.44 7.39
CA ARG A 13 -0.37 -1.84 7.96
C ARG A 13 0.81 -2.80 7.81
N ALA A 14 1.98 -2.27 7.48
CA ALA A 14 3.17 -3.09 7.29
C ALA A 14 3.51 -3.83 8.60
N SER A 15 3.61 -5.15 8.50
CA SER A 15 3.90 -5.98 9.67
C SER A 15 5.38 -6.00 10.04
N SER A 16 6.25 -5.83 9.06
CA SER A 16 7.69 -5.80 9.25
C SER A 16 8.29 -4.62 8.49
N PRO A 17 8.01 -3.38 8.95
CA PRO A 17 8.37 -2.20 8.16
C PRO A 17 9.87 -2.05 7.91
N HIS A 18 10.71 -2.38 8.88
CA HIS A 18 12.16 -2.28 8.72
C HIS A 18 12.69 -3.27 7.71
N LYS A 19 12.20 -4.50 7.75
CA LYS A 19 12.61 -5.54 6.80
C LYS A 19 12.17 -5.17 5.39
N THR A 20 10.94 -4.72 5.25
CA THR A 20 10.39 -4.31 3.96
C THR A 20 11.13 -3.11 3.41
N LEU A 21 11.50 -2.15 4.27
CA LEU A 21 12.28 -0.99 3.85
C LEU A 21 13.64 -1.42 3.28
N LYS A 22 14.32 -2.35 3.94
CA LYS A 22 15.60 -2.86 3.44
C LYS A 22 15.43 -3.56 2.10
N GLN A 23 14.37 -4.33 1.94
CA GLN A 23 14.09 -4.98 0.66
C GLN A 23 13.83 -3.96 -0.44
N LEU A 24 13.07 -2.93 -0.14
CA LEU A 24 12.81 -1.85 -1.09
C LEU A 24 14.09 -1.15 -1.48
N GLU A 25 14.89 -0.76 -0.50
CA GLU A 25 16.16 -0.08 -0.78
C GLU A 25 17.10 -0.92 -1.65
N SER A 26 17.04 -2.24 -1.50
CA SER A 26 17.88 -3.13 -2.29
C SER A 26 17.52 -3.17 -3.77
N VAL A 27 16.28 -2.79 -4.12
CA VAL A 27 15.83 -2.79 -5.52
C VAL A 27 15.82 -1.40 -6.15
N LEU A 28 16.07 -0.35 -5.36
CA LEU A 28 16.16 1.01 -5.91
C LEU A 28 17.55 1.26 -6.45
N SER A 29 17.64 1.58 -7.74
CA SER A 29 18.91 1.97 -8.33
C SER A 29 19.26 3.41 -7.95
N PRO A 30 20.55 3.80 -7.97
CA PRO A 30 20.93 5.17 -7.65
C PRO A 30 20.27 6.24 -8.53
N GLU A 31 19.83 5.86 -9.72
CA GLU A 31 19.14 6.77 -10.64
C GLU A 31 17.65 6.89 -10.36
N HIS A 32 17.13 6.06 -9.48
CA HIS A 32 15.69 6.10 -9.16
C HIS A 32 15.36 7.33 -8.32
N GLU A 33 14.22 7.96 -8.60
CA GLU A 33 13.79 9.17 -7.90
C GLU A 33 13.63 9.00 -6.38
N LEU A 34 13.35 7.78 -5.94
CA LEU A 34 13.20 7.50 -4.51
C LEU A 34 14.50 7.06 -3.83
N TYR A 35 15.57 6.92 -4.57
CA TYR A 35 16.83 6.48 -3.98
C TYR A 35 17.28 7.43 -2.86
N GLY A 36 17.44 6.90 -1.67
CA GLY A 36 17.84 7.69 -0.51
C GLY A 36 16.77 8.57 0.10
N SER A 37 15.54 8.58 -0.43
CA SER A 37 14.48 9.46 0.09
C SER A 37 13.39 8.75 0.88
N VAL A 38 13.35 7.42 0.86
CA VAL A 38 12.33 6.67 1.60
C VAL A 38 12.67 6.64 3.08
N ARG A 39 11.73 7.08 3.91
CA ARG A 39 11.92 7.14 5.36
C ARG A 39 11.36 5.94 6.08
N SER A 40 10.19 5.47 5.67
CA SER A 40 9.55 4.33 6.30
C SER A 40 8.54 3.68 5.37
N VAL A 41 8.23 2.42 5.62
CA VAL A 41 7.16 1.71 4.95
C VAL A 41 5.95 1.76 5.88
N ILE A 42 4.82 2.23 5.36
CA ILE A 42 3.61 2.43 6.15
C ILE A 42 2.67 1.26 6.00
N ALA A 43 2.40 0.85 4.77
CA ALA A 43 1.38 -0.15 4.48
C ALA A 43 1.70 -0.90 3.19
N SER A 44 1.03 -2.03 3.01
CA SER A 44 1.13 -2.83 1.81
C SER A 44 -0.25 -3.32 1.40
N ARG A 45 -0.39 -3.73 0.14
CA ARG A 45 -1.63 -4.35 -0.32
C ARG A 45 -1.55 -5.86 -0.15
N VAL A 46 -2.69 -6.43 0.26
CA VAL A 46 -2.78 -7.89 0.45
C VAL A 46 -2.82 -8.66 -0.88
N ASP A 47 -3.23 -8.00 -1.95
CA ASP A 47 -3.44 -8.62 -3.25
C ASP A 47 -2.36 -8.31 -4.29
N SER A 48 -1.36 -7.52 -3.92
CA SER A 48 -0.29 -7.12 -4.83
C SER A 48 0.94 -6.74 -4.05
N ASP A 49 2.01 -6.41 -4.78
CA ASP A 49 3.28 -5.99 -4.17
C ASP A 49 3.39 -4.46 -4.05
N ASP A 50 2.25 -3.78 -3.98
CA ASP A 50 2.24 -2.33 -3.81
C ASP A 50 2.52 -1.96 -2.37
N LEU A 51 3.36 -0.94 -2.20
CA LEU A 51 3.72 -0.41 -0.89
C LEU A 51 3.37 1.07 -0.82
N LEU A 52 2.92 1.49 0.35
CA LEU A 52 2.81 2.91 0.68
C LEU A 52 3.98 3.26 1.58
N VAL A 53 4.77 4.24 1.18
CA VAL A 53 5.95 4.64 1.93
C VAL A 53 5.90 6.13 2.24
N GLN A 54 6.58 6.51 3.33
CA GLN A 54 6.81 7.91 3.65
C GLN A 54 8.17 8.31 3.10
N THR A 55 8.22 9.45 2.42
CA THR A 55 9.44 10.00 1.83
C THR A 55 9.84 11.29 2.52
N GLN A 56 10.96 11.88 2.10
CA GLN A 56 11.40 13.16 2.65
C GLN A 56 10.40 14.29 2.43
N THR A 57 9.66 14.24 1.33
CA THR A 57 8.77 15.33 0.92
C THR A 57 7.29 14.99 1.03
N GLY A 58 6.96 13.76 1.38
CA GLY A 58 5.55 13.34 1.46
C GLY A 58 5.43 11.84 1.50
N TYR A 59 4.72 11.29 0.53
CA TYR A 59 4.44 9.86 0.44
C TYR A 59 4.67 9.39 -0.99
N ALA A 60 4.76 8.08 -1.16
CA ALA A 60 4.83 7.48 -2.48
C ALA A 60 4.19 6.11 -2.46
N LEU A 61 3.57 5.76 -3.57
CA LEU A 61 3.15 4.40 -3.84
C LEU A 61 4.21 3.75 -4.70
N VAL A 62 4.65 2.57 -4.31
CA VAL A 62 5.68 1.83 -5.01
C VAL A 62 5.09 0.51 -5.47
N HIS A 63 5.10 0.28 -6.77
CA HIS A 63 4.68 -0.99 -7.34
C HIS A 63 5.92 -1.86 -7.52
N LEU A 64 6.14 -2.78 -6.58
CA LEU A 64 7.27 -3.68 -6.64
C LEU A 64 6.99 -4.77 -7.67
N THR A 65 7.85 -4.80 -8.69
CA THR A 65 7.93 -5.96 -9.55
C THR A 65 9.11 -6.76 -9.02
N TRP A 66 8.87 -7.96 -8.53
CA TRP A 66 9.92 -8.75 -7.92
C TRP A 66 11.01 -9.08 -8.92
N CYS A 67 12.15 -8.41 -8.77
CA CYS A 67 13.34 -8.74 -9.51
C CYS A 67 14.23 -9.59 -8.61
N ARG A 68 14.17 -10.88 -8.80
CA ARG A 68 14.87 -11.84 -7.93
C ARG A 68 16.37 -11.85 -8.14
N ARG A 69 16.86 -11.33 -9.26
CA ARG A 69 18.27 -11.51 -9.67
C ARG A 69 19.07 -10.23 -9.80
N SER A 70 18.42 -9.10 -10.01
CA SER A 70 19.15 -7.83 -10.17
C SER A 70 18.23 -6.67 -9.89
N ARG A 71 18.83 -5.52 -9.60
CA ARG A 71 18.07 -4.29 -9.49
C ARG A 71 17.49 -3.93 -10.85
N PRO A 72 16.21 -3.57 -10.91
CA PRO A 72 15.69 -3.04 -12.16
C PRO A 72 16.31 -1.69 -12.47
N ALA A 73 16.47 -1.41 -13.76
CA ALA A 73 16.93 -0.10 -14.19
C ALA A 73 15.82 0.93 -13.94
N ALA A 74 16.20 2.18 -13.64
CA ALA A 74 15.24 3.27 -13.55
C ALA A 74 14.44 3.36 -14.85
N PRO A 75 13.12 3.68 -14.80
CA PRO A 75 12.37 4.18 -13.63
C PRO A 75 11.74 3.10 -12.75
N PHE A 76 12.11 1.85 -12.93
CA PHE A 76 11.54 0.77 -12.13
C PHE A 76 12.19 0.69 -10.75
N PRO A 77 11.44 0.29 -9.71
CA PRO A 77 10.01 0.02 -9.72
C PRO A 77 9.19 1.29 -9.96
N HIS A 78 8.00 1.13 -10.53
CA HIS A 78 7.11 2.26 -10.78
C HIS A 78 6.64 2.86 -9.48
N THR A 79 6.60 4.19 -9.42
CA THR A 79 6.19 4.93 -8.24
C THR A 79 5.27 6.07 -8.61
N VAL A 80 4.42 6.44 -7.64
CA VAL A 80 3.58 7.62 -7.74
C VAL A 80 3.85 8.47 -6.50
N SER A 81 4.35 9.67 -6.70
CA SER A 81 4.64 10.59 -5.59
C SER A 81 3.37 11.31 -5.16
N LEU A 82 3.21 11.44 -3.84
CA LEU A 82 2.07 12.08 -3.22
C LEU A 82 2.59 13.13 -2.23
N GLU A 83 1.98 14.28 -2.19
CA GLU A 83 2.41 15.35 -1.30
C GLU A 83 1.82 15.23 0.09
N THR A 84 0.58 14.73 0.19
CA THR A 84 -0.13 14.67 1.46
C THR A 84 -0.79 13.32 1.68
N TRP A 85 -1.10 13.03 2.95
CA TRP A 85 -1.87 11.86 3.33
C TRP A 85 -3.27 11.88 2.71
N GLU A 86 -3.90 13.06 2.68
CA GLU A 86 -5.22 13.22 2.07
C GLU A 86 -5.23 12.85 0.59
N GLU A 87 -4.15 13.19 -0.12
CA GLU A 87 -4.04 12.83 -1.53
C GLU A 87 -4.06 11.31 -1.71
N PHE A 88 -3.34 10.59 -0.85
CA PHE A 88 -3.38 9.13 -0.87
C PHE A 88 -4.80 8.62 -0.62
N LEU A 89 -5.47 9.14 0.42
CA LEU A 89 -6.82 8.69 0.76
C LEU A 89 -7.81 8.91 -0.38
N GLN A 90 -7.77 10.08 -1.00
CA GLN A 90 -8.74 10.45 -2.02
C GLN A 90 -8.49 9.78 -3.36
N LYS A 91 -7.23 9.70 -3.77
CA LYS A 91 -6.89 9.22 -5.11
C LYS A 91 -6.70 7.70 -5.18
N PHE A 92 -6.30 7.09 -4.08
CA PHE A 92 -5.93 5.67 -4.10
C PHE A 92 -6.71 4.84 -3.10
N TYR A 93 -6.69 5.21 -1.83
CA TYR A 93 -7.25 4.36 -0.79
C TYR A 93 -8.76 4.15 -0.96
N ARG A 94 -9.53 5.24 -1.04
CA ARG A 94 -10.99 5.13 -1.17
C ARG A 94 -11.45 4.46 -2.46
N PRO A 95 -10.91 4.85 -3.63
CA PRO A 95 -11.32 4.16 -4.86
C PRO A 95 -10.94 2.69 -4.87
N GLN A 96 -9.78 2.34 -4.34
CA GLN A 96 -9.32 0.95 -4.28
C GLN A 96 -10.14 0.14 -3.28
N LEU A 97 -10.53 0.75 -2.16
CA LEU A 97 -11.38 0.11 -1.18
C LEU A 97 -12.76 -0.20 -1.78
N GLU A 98 -13.35 0.74 -2.49
CA GLU A 98 -14.62 0.51 -3.16
C GLU A 98 -14.53 -0.61 -4.18
N GLN A 99 -13.48 -0.61 -4.99
CA GLN A 99 -13.28 -1.63 -6.00
C GLN A 99 -13.04 -2.99 -5.38
N TRP A 100 -12.28 -3.04 -4.30
CA TRP A 100 -12.06 -4.27 -3.56
C TRP A 100 -13.37 -4.85 -3.04
N ASN A 101 -14.20 -4.00 -2.43
CA ASN A 101 -15.49 -4.44 -1.89
C ASN A 101 -16.45 -4.93 -2.97
N LEU A 102 -16.39 -4.36 -4.16
CA LEU A 102 -17.18 -4.84 -5.29
C LEU A 102 -16.71 -6.20 -5.80
N SER A 103 -15.39 -6.43 -5.79
CA SER A 103 -14.80 -7.67 -6.25
C SER A 103 -14.80 -8.76 -5.19
N HIS A 104 -14.86 -8.36 -3.92
CA HIS A 104 -14.81 -9.27 -2.77
C HIS A 104 -15.97 -8.95 -1.84
N PRO A 105 -17.22 -9.13 -2.31
CA PRO A 105 -18.36 -8.87 -1.45
C PRO A 105 -18.29 -9.79 -0.24
N PRO A 106 -18.79 -9.34 0.91
CA PRO A 106 -18.83 -10.20 2.08
C PRO A 106 -19.62 -11.46 1.75
N ASP A 107 -19.13 -12.60 2.27
CA ASP A 107 -19.82 -13.85 2.14
C ASP A 107 -21.21 -13.68 2.76
N GLU A 108 -22.19 -14.29 2.14
CA GLU A 108 -23.56 -14.26 2.62
C GLU A 108 -23.64 -14.68 4.09
N TRP A 109 -22.86 -15.68 4.47
CA TRP A 109 -22.80 -16.13 5.86
C TRP A 109 -22.18 -15.09 6.78
N ASP A 110 -21.12 -14.42 6.34
CA ASP A 110 -20.49 -13.36 7.12
C ASP A 110 -21.45 -12.20 7.34
N GLU A 111 -22.22 -11.87 6.32
CA GLU A 111 -23.21 -10.83 6.42
C GLU A 111 -24.32 -11.20 7.40
N LEU A 112 -24.79 -12.44 7.35
CA LEU A 112 -25.81 -12.90 8.27
C LEU A 112 -25.34 -12.96 9.71
N LEU A 113 -24.06 -13.31 9.91
CA LEU A 113 -23.48 -13.36 11.25
C LEU A 113 -23.14 -11.98 11.80
N ALA A 114 -22.83 -11.04 10.93
CA ALA A 114 -22.43 -9.70 11.32
C ALA A 114 -23.64 -8.82 11.67
N ARG A 115 -24.81 -9.13 11.14
CA ARG A 115 -26.02 -8.36 11.41
C ARG A 115 -26.79 -8.98 12.56
N PRO A 116 -27.41 -8.15 13.41
CA PRO A 116 -28.38 -8.68 14.34
C PRO A 116 -29.54 -9.29 13.54
N TYR A 117 -30.06 -10.37 14.04
CA TYR A 117 -31.19 -11.01 13.40
C TYR A 117 -32.39 -10.08 13.40
N GLU A 118 -32.95 -9.87 12.23
CA GLU A 118 -34.15 -9.07 12.07
C GLU A 118 -35.30 -9.98 11.63
N PRO A 119 -36.17 -10.36 12.55
CA PRO A 119 -37.35 -11.12 12.15
C PRO A 119 -38.28 -10.22 11.32
N GLU A 120 -38.69 -10.74 10.25
CA GLU A 120 -39.65 -10.02 9.39
C GLU A 120 -41.04 -10.13 9.89
#